data_2ea514002501cb954ecc8efc0d2c11d0
#
_entry.id   2ea514002501cb954ecc8efc0d2c11d0
#
_cell.length_a   1.000
_cell.length_b   1.000
_cell.length_c   1.000
_cell.angle_alpha   90.00
_cell.angle_beta   90.00
_cell.angle_gamma   90.00
#
_symmetry.space_group_name_H-M   'P 1'
#
loop_
_entity.id
_entity.type
_entity.pdbx_description
1 polymer ?
#
loop_
_entity_poly.entity_id
_entity_poly.type
_entity_poly.pdbx_seq_one_letter_code
_entity_poly.pdbx_strand_id
1 'polypeptide(L)'
;MPFRAFSRNSPTTTSTTAEPLTTATGTQTVTTATGTRRAISAQRAAETRRRRTRRLRIAGIAGAGVVAAACGTGFAFVGTSGASNAFGLPSATPSAAPTQMSVTHSGDGTVSVHAGSAVTRQVADSAAQTALATGHLVAENAEGKTNAAELTQSMAQLADYRTLAPDTVIQRVNATQSAAQAVGARTTVATARIEAIKTANEKKAQIEAQKDADAARQAAANTPAAAQATAQKLMASQYGWGSDQFSCLVNLWNKESGWNYKAYNASGATGIPQALPGSKMSSVASDWATNATTQIIWGLGYIQGSYGTPCAAWAHSEANNWY
;
A
#
# COMPACT_ATOMS: atom_id res chain seq x y z
N MET A 1 -27.17 15.40 -47.34
CA MET A 1 -28.06 14.22 -47.50
C MET A 1 -29.04 14.23 -46.36
N PRO A 2 -30.36 14.29 -46.60
CA PRO A 2 -31.37 14.43 -45.55
C PRO A 2 -31.69 13.07 -44.92
N PHE A 3 -31.75 13.03 -43.60
CA PHE A 3 -32.18 11.86 -42.86
C PHE A 3 -33.70 11.76 -42.91
N ARG A 4 -34.17 10.61 -43.44
CA ARG A 4 -35.59 10.21 -43.48
C ARG A 4 -36.10 9.86 -42.10
N ALA A 5 -37.24 10.40 -41.76
CA ALA A 5 -38.08 10.00 -40.63
C ALA A 5 -38.55 8.55 -40.80
N PHE A 6 -38.43 7.71 -39.75
CA PHE A 6 -39.08 6.41 -39.69
C PHE A 6 -40.28 6.48 -38.78
N SER A 7 -41.42 6.19 -39.44
CA SER A 7 -42.76 6.09 -38.92
C SER A 7 -42.91 4.92 -37.93
N ARG A 8 -43.68 5.11 -36.88
CA ARG A 8 -44.10 4.09 -35.93
C ARG A 8 -45.07 3.15 -36.62
N ASN A 9 -44.78 1.83 -36.61
CA ASN A 9 -45.79 0.78 -36.81
C ASN A 9 -45.99 0.03 -35.50
N SER A 10 -47.22 0.10 -35.03
CA SER A 10 -47.76 -0.76 -33.97
C SER A 10 -48.19 -2.10 -34.58
N PRO A 11 -47.92 -3.24 -33.95
CA PRO A 11 -48.58 -4.49 -34.34
C PRO A 11 -49.84 -4.73 -33.48
N THR A 12 -50.83 -5.10 -34.21
CA THR A 12 -52.18 -5.52 -33.90
C THR A 12 -52.23 -6.76 -32.99
N THR A 13 -53.14 -6.70 -32.03
CA THR A 13 -53.57 -7.81 -31.18
C THR A 13 -54.22 -8.92 -32.02
N THR A 14 -53.78 -10.17 -31.81
CA THR A 14 -54.56 -11.36 -32.17
C THR A 14 -54.74 -12.21 -30.91
N SER A 15 -56.00 -12.33 -30.58
CA SER A 15 -56.57 -13.17 -29.51
C SER A 15 -56.58 -14.62 -30.00
N THR A 16 -56.09 -15.59 -29.21
CA THR A 16 -56.40 -17.02 -29.40
C THR A 16 -56.53 -17.69 -28.04
N THR A 17 -57.66 -18.30 -27.93
CA THR A 17 -58.39 -19.10 -26.99
C THR A 17 -57.60 -20.07 -26.13
N ALA A 18 -58.09 -20.25 -24.91
CA ALA A 18 -57.65 -21.14 -23.84
C ALA A 18 -57.86 -22.63 -24.16
N GLU A 19 -57.03 -23.46 -23.60
CA GLU A 19 -57.43 -24.76 -23.01
C GLU A 19 -56.51 -25.13 -21.82
N PRO A 20 -57.05 -25.87 -20.81
CA PRO A 20 -56.37 -26.07 -19.54
C PRO A 20 -55.76 -27.48 -19.45
N LEU A 21 -54.57 -27.61 -18.83
CA LEU A 21 -54.12 -28.93 -18.33
C LEU A 21 -53.31 -28.84 -17.03
N THR A 22 -53.94 -29.42 -16.00
CA THR A 22 -53.40 -30.24 -14.90
C THR A 22 -52.21 -29.77 -14.07
N THR A 23 -52.55 -29.52 -12.83
CA THR A 23 -51.91 -29.79 -11.53
C THR A 23 -50.55 -30.53 -11.55
N ALA A 24 -49.51 -29.85 -11.07
CA ALA A 24 -48.43 -30.48 -10.33
C ALA A 24 -48.06 -29.59 -9.14
N THR A 25 -48.39 -30.09 -7.97
CA THR A 25 -48.09 -29.52 -6.66
C THR A 25 -46.55 -29.60 -6.43
N GLY A 26 -45.85 -28.51 -6.66
CA GLY A 26 -44.45 -28.35 -6.25
C GLY A 26 -44.37 -27.22 -5.26
N THR A 27 -44.27 -27.57 -3.97
CA THR A 27 -44.05 -26.63 -2.88
C THR A 27 -42.66 -25.99 -3.06
N GLN A 28 -42.60 -24.83 -3.69
CA GLN A 28 -41.40 -23.98 -3.66
C GLN A 28 -41.44 -23.19 -2.36
N THR A 29 -40.57 -23.56 -1.43
CA THR A 29 -40.26 -22.76 -0.26
C THR A 29 -39.61 -21.45 -0.73
N VAL A 30 -40.34 -20.36 -0.61
CA VAL A 30 -39.84 -18.99 -0.76
C VAL A 30 -38.88 -18.72 0.40
N THR A 31 -37.61 -18.95 0.18
CA THR A 31 -36.55 -18.53 1.13
C THR A 31 -36.44 -17.02 1.04
N THR A 32 -37.00 -16.36 2.03
CA THR A 32 -37.05 -14.92 2.17
C THR A 32 -35.66 -14.32 2.13
N ALA A 33 -35.46 -13.33 1.28
CA ALA A 33 -34.22 -12.54 1.06
C ALA A 33 -33.71 -11.76 2.29
N THR A 34 -34.27 -12.00 3.46
CA THR A 34 -33.90 -11.34 4.74
C THR A 34 -32.64 -11.94 5.36
N GLY A 35 -32.28 -13.20 5.05
CA GLY A 35 -31.10 -13.86 5.59
C GLY A 35 -29.79 -13.37 5.00
N THR A 36 -29.78 -13.04 3.72
CA THR A 36 -28.57 -12.62 2.98
C THR A 36 -28.08 -11.23 3.39
N ARG A 37 -28.97 -10.30 3.68
CA ARG A 37 -28.59 -8.95 4.15
C ARG A 37 -27.99 -8.96 5.55
N ARG A 38 -28.48 -9.82 6.45
CA ARG A 38 -27.89 -10.00 7.79
C ARG A 38 -26.52 -10.66 7.76
N ALA A 39 -26.30 -11.64 6.89
CA ALA A 39 -25.01 -12.31 6.73
C ALA A 39 -23.93 -11.35 6.20
N ILE A 40 -24.25 -10.52 5.21
CA ILE A 40 -23.33 -9.52 4.63
C ILE A 40 -22.99 -8.42 5.64
N SER A 41 -23.95 -7.97 6.45
CA SER A 41 -23.72 -6.98 7.50
C SER A 41 -22.85 -7.54 8.63
N ALA A 42 -23.04 -8.81 9.02
CA ALA A 42 -22.23 -9.50 10.04
C ALA A 42 -20.78 -9.71 9.56
N GLN A 43 -20.57 -10.07 8.28
CA GLN A 43 -19.22 -10.19 7.70
C GLN A 43 -18.49 -8.84 7.66
N ARG A 44 -19.17 -7.76 7.25
CA ARG A 44 -18.59 -6.41 7.26
C ARG A 44 -18.25 -5.92 8.68
N ALA A 45 -19.08 -6.24 9.67
CA ALA A 45 -18.81 -5.90 11.07
C ALA A 45 -17.64 -6.71 11.65
N ALA A 46 -17.50 -7.99 11.28
CA ALA A 46 -16.37 -8.83 11.69
C ALA A 46 -15.04 -8.37 11.06
N GLU A 47 -15.07 -7.95 9.81
CA GLU A 47 -13.89 -7.43 9.10
C GLU A 47 -13.45 -6.07 9.66
N THR A 48 -14.38 -5.21 10.02
CA THR A 48 -14.10 -3.92 10.68
C THR A 48 -13.53 -4.12 12.09
N ARG A 49 -14.03 -5.11 12.85
CA ARG A 49 -13.43 -5.51 14.15
C ARG A 49 -12.01 -6.05 14.00
N ARG A 50 -11.75 -6.92 12.99
CA ARG A 50 -10.40 -7.44 12.71
C ARG A 50 -9.42 -6.33 12.31
N ARG A 51 -9.87 -5.32 11.56
CA ARG A 51 -9.05 -4.14 11.20
C ARG A 51 -8.76 -3.25 12.41
N ARG A 52 -9.73 -3.09 13.33
CA ARG A 52 -9.55 -2.31 14.56
C ARG A 52 -8.60 -2.99 15.57
N THR A 53 -8.70 -4.31 15.75
CA THR A 53 -7.79 -5.07 16.62
C THR A 53 -6.37 -5.18 16.05
N ARG A 54 -6.21 -5.22 14.71
CA ARG A 54 -4.89 -5.11 14.08
C ARG A 54 -4.27 -3.72 14.29
N ARG A 55 -5.05 -2.64 14.19
CA ARG A 55 -4.55 -1.27 14.44
C ARG A 55 -4.14 -1.05 15.91
N LEU A 56 -4.87 -1.62 16.86
CA LEU A 56 -4.54 -1.52 18.29
C LEU A 56 -3.30 -2.39 18.68
N ARG A 57 -3.05 -3.50 17.99
CA ARG A 57 -1.83 -4.28 18.21
C ARG A 57 -0.57 -3.65 17.63
N ILE A 58 -0.70 -2.86 16.56
CA ILE A 58 0.42 -2.12 15.96
C ILE A 58 0.73 -0.84 16.77
N ALA A 59 -0.27 -0.22 17.41
CA ALA A 59 -0.05 0.94 18.26
C ALA A 59 0.59 0.63 19.63
N GLY A 60 0.57 -0.65 20.06
CA GLY A 60 1.16 -1.07 21.34
C GLY A 60 2.66 -1.36 21.28
N ILE A 61 3.28 -1.39 20.11
CA ILE A 61 4.72 -1.67 19.94
C ILE A 61 5.56 -0.41 19.74
N ALA A 62 4.91 0.75 19.59
CA ALA A 62 5.61 2.04 19.41
C ALA A 62 6.12 2.69 20.70
N GLY A 63 6.18 1.94 21.81
CA GLY A 63 6.58 2.43 23.13
C GLY A 63 7.79 1.75 23.76
N ALA A 64 8.53 0.93 23.03
CA ALA A 64 9.77 0.32 23.54
C ALA A 64 10.95 0.90 22.75
N GLY A 65 11.57 1.90 23.37
CA GLY A 65 12.98 2.24 23.34
C GLY A 65 13.65 2.17 21.97
N VAL A 66 13.97 3.33 21.48
CA VAL A 66 15.22 3.58 20.77
C VAL A 66 16.37 3.00 21.62
N VAL A 67 16.57 1.69 21.58
CA VAL A 67 17.90 1.14 21.76
C VAL A 67 18.54 1.30 20.40
N ALA A 68 19.33 2.34 20.31
CA ALA A 68 20.11 2.77 19.20
C ALA A 68 20.57 1.59 18.36
N ALA A 69 20.39 1.70 17.08
CA ALA A 69 21.20 1.10 16.05
C ALA A 69 22.71 1.36 16.31
N ALA A 70 23.25 0.74 17.32
CA ALA A 70 24.66 0.74 17.64
C ALA A 70 25.32 -0.62 17.36
N CYS A 71 24.60 -1.52 16.68
CA CYS A 71 25.18 -2.76 16.18
C CYS A 71 25.40 -2.78 14.68
N GLY A 72 25.32 -1.65 14.02
CA GLY A 72 25.57 -1.50 12.57
C GLY A 72 26.82 -0.72 12.20
N THR A 73 27.51 -0.17 13.16
CA THR A 73 28.86 0.33 12.95
C THR A 73 29.81 -0.71 13.48
N GLY A 74 30.56 -1.31 12.55
CA GLY A 74 31.69 -2.13 12.94
C GLY A 74 32.42 -1.47 14.10
N PHE A 75 32.75 -2.29 15.09
CA PHE A 75 33.79 -1.91 16.03
C PHE A 75 35.05 -1.67 15.21
N ALA A 76 35.17 -0.51 14.58
CA ALA A 76 36.43 0.05 14.23
C ALA A 76 37.05 0.42 15.57
N PHE A 77 37.68 -0.53 16.19
CA PHE A 77 38.68 -0.24 17.18
C PHE A 77 39.81 0.44 16.41
N VAL A 78 39.73 1.76 16.31
CA VAL A 78 40.87 2.58 15.96
C VAL A 78 41.90 2.30 17.01
N GLY A 79 42.90 1.51 16.66
CA GLY A 79 44.14 1.39 17.43
C GLY A 79 44.79 2.74 17.45
N THR A 80 44.44 3.58 18.41
CA THR A 80 45.31 4.67 18.88
C THR A 80 46.23 4.03 19.89
N SER A 81 47.46 3.77 19.47
CA SER A 81 48.59 3.64 20.36
C SER A 81 48.61 4.85 21.30
N GLY A 82 48.33 4.63 22.58
CA GLY A 82 48.51 5.63 23.64
C GLY A 82 47.24 6.29 24.12
N ALA A 83 46.39 5.57 24.88
CA ALA A 83 45.61 6.14 25.97
C ALA A 83 45.28 5.03 26.95
N SER A 84 45.97 5.04 28.03
CA SER A 84 45.72 4.28 29.25
C SER A 84 44.36 4.68 29.85
N ASN A 85 43.64 3.67 30.33
CA ASN A 85 42.67 3.76 31.43
C ASN A 85 41.31 4.45 31.19
N ALA A 86 40.33 3.67 30.85
CA ALA A 86 38.95 3.99 31.19
C ALA A 86 38.09 2.77 31.49
N PHE A 87 38.59 1.80 32.19
CA PHE A 87 37.77 0.89 33.03
C PHE A 87 38.55 0.67 34.31
N GLY A 88 38.07 1.29 35.39
CA GLY A 88 38.63 1.13 36.72
C GLY A 88 38.50 -0.34 37.19
N LEU A 89 39.60 -1.07 37.08
CA LEU A 89 39.81 -2.28 37.81
C LEU A 89 40.52 -1.91 39.12
N PRO A 90 40.19 -2.51 40.28
CA PRO A 90 40.84 -2.23 41.52
C PRO A 90 42.32 -2.63 41.42
N SER A 91 43.21 -1.67 41.76
CA SER A 91 44.64 -1.90 41.87
C SER A 91 44.91 -2.97 42.93
N ALA A 92 45.22 -4.18 42.50
CA ALA A 92 45.91 -5.16 43.35
C ALA A 92 47.42 -4.95 43.14
N THR A 93 48.10 -4.62 44.20
CA THR A 93 49.54 -4.51 44.28
C THR A 93 50.24 -5.81 43.83
N PRO A 94 51.21 -5.76 42.90
CA PRO A 94 51.87 -6.95 42.43
C PRO A 94 53.09 -7.25 43.33
N SER A 95 53.05 -8.44 43.93
CA SER A 95 54.25 -9.08 44.48
C SER A 95 54.45 -10.40 43.76
N ALA A 96 55.15 -10.40 42.66
CA ALA A 96 55.94 -11.44 42.02
C ALA A 96 56.19 -11.09 40.55
N ALA A 97 57.39 -11.34 40.05
CA ALA A 97 57.85 -10.95 38.71
C ALA A 97 56.91 -11.37 37.58
N PRO A 98 56.60 -10.51 36.64
CA PRO A 98 55.64 -10.79 35.59
C PRO A 98 56.21 -11.68 34.50
N THR A 99 55.69 -12.89 34.36
CA THR A 99 55.77 -13.61 33.10
C THR A 99 54.88 -12.82 32.10
N GLN A 100 55.47 -12.21 31.05
CA GLN A 100 54.77 -11.38 30.09
C GLN A 100 53.64 -12.16 29.40
N MET A 101 52.44 -11.72 29.61
CA MET A 101 51.27 -12.16 28.83
C MET A 101 51.07 -11.25 27.64
N SER A 102 51.01 -11.81 26.48
CA SER A 102 50.58 -11.09 25.25
C SER A 102 49.15 -11.56 24.93
N VAL A 103 48.18 -10.67 25.11
CA VAL A 103 46.84 -10.86 24.59
C VAL A 103 46.78 -10.13 23.26
N THR A 104 46.67 -10.86 22.17
CA THR A 104 46.49 -10.28 20.85
C THR A 104 45.00 -10.37 20.46
N HIS A 105 44.40 -9.23 20.16
CA HIS A 105 43.11 -9.17 19.54
C HIS A 105 43.31 -9.04 18.04
N SER A 106 42.89 -10.02 17.26
CA SER A 106 42.79 -9.90 15.81
C SER A 106 41.55 -9.10 15.43
N GLY A 107 41.62 -8.33 14.35
CA GLY A 107 40.51 -7.50 13.88
C GLY A 107 39.25 -8.25 13.47
N ASP A 108 39.25 -9.58 13.47
CA ASP A 108 38.12 -10.49 13.26
C ASP A 108 37.37 -10.88 14.54
N GLY A 109 37.76 -10.32 15.71
CA GLY A 109 37.11 -10.61 17.00
C GLY A 109 37.59 -11.91 17.68
N THR A 110 38.64 -12.56 17.18
CA THR A 110 39.19 -13.75 17.80
C THR A 110 40.15 -13.40 18.95
N VAL A 111 40.12 -14.16 20.04
CA VAL A 111 40.98 -14.01 21.19
C VAL A 111 42.01 -15.13 21.17
N SER A 112 43.31 -14.77 21.13
CA SER A 112 44.43 -15.72 21.27
C SER A 112 45.21 -15.43 22.54
N VAL A 113 45.41 -16.43 23.38
CA VAL A 113 46.12 -16.33 24.65
C VAL A 113 47.36 -17.21 24.59
N HIS A 114 48.57 -16.60 24.70
CA HIS A 114 49.85 -17.32 24.77
C HIS A 114 50.33 -17.39 26.21
N ALA A 115 50.72 -18.54 26.63
CA ALA A 115 50.70 -19.20 27.90
C ALA A 115 51.53 -18.65 29.08
N GLY A 116 50.90 -18.71 30.26
CA GLY A 116 51.40 -18.80 31.62
C GLY A 116 50.27 -19.13 32.57
N SER A 117 50.28 -20.25 33.26
CA SER A 117 49.19 -21.12 33.64
C SER A 117 48.01 -20.63 34.50
N ALA A 118 48.13 -19.70 35.42
CA ALA A 118 47.00 -19.29 36.29
C ALA A 118 46.18 -18.10 35.72
N VAL A 119 46.81 -17.17 35.05
CA VAL A 119 46.19 -15.99 34.44
C VAL A 119 45.36 -16.41 33.19
N THR A 120 45.80 -17.48 32.52
CA THR A 120 45.14 -18.04 31.34
C THR A 120 43.72 -18.51 31.70
N ARG A 121 43.51 -19.11 32.88
CA ARG A 121 42.20 -19.56 33.33
C ARG A 121 41.21 -18.43 33.57
N GLN A 122 41.64 -17.37 34.28
CA GLN A 122 40.77 -16.22 34.55
C GLN A 122 40.38 -15.48 33.26
N VAL A 123 41.29 -15.36 32.30
CA VAL A 123 41.03 -14.73 30.99
C VAL A 123 40.02 -15.62 30.23
N ALA A 124 40.22 -16.92 30.17
CA ALA A 124 39.30 -17.83 29.50
C ALA A 124 37.89 -17.78 30.09
N ASP A 125 37.76 -17.77 31.43
CA ASP A 125 36.47 -17.72 32.12
C ASP A 125 35.76 -16.38 31.88
N SER A 126 36.43 -15.25 31.91
CA SER A 126 35.84 -13.92 31.59
C SER A 126 35.44 -13.81 30.15
N ALA A 127 36.25 -14.36 29.24
CA ALA A 127 35.90 -14.40 27.81
C ALA A 127 34.63 -15.26 27.56
N ALA A 128 34.52 -16.39 28.21
CA ALA A 128 33.33 -17.27 28.15
C ALA A 128 32.07 -16.54 28.63
N GLN A 129 32.14 -15.87 29.81
CA GLN A 129 31.00 -15.10 30.32
C GLN A 129 30.56 -14.02 29.35
N THR A 130 31.51 -13.27 28.79
CA THR A 130 31.24 -12.22 27.79
C THR A 130 30.59 -12.78 26.51
N ALA A 131 31.13 -13.90 25.99
CA ALA A 131 30.60 -14.55 24.81
C ALA A 131 29.18 -15.09 25.02
N LEU A 132 28.90 -15.67 26.15
CA LEU A 132 27.54 -16.13 26.51
C LEU A 132 26.57 -14.97 26.65
N ALA A 133 26.94 -13.89 27.35
CA ALA A 133 26.10 -12.72 27.51
C ALA A 133 25.79 -12.07 26.15
N THR A 134 26.81 -11.89 25.31
CA THR A 134 26.63 -11.34 23.95
C THR A 134 25.77 -12.29 23.09
N GLY A 135 26.01 -13.60 23.18
CA GLY A 135 25.25 -14.59 22.45
C GLY A 135 23.76 -14.56 22.80
N HIS A 136 23.40 -14.42 24.08
CA HIS A 136 22.01 -14.27 24.50
C HIS A 136 21.35 -13.05 23.90
N LEU A 137 21.98 -11.88 23.93
CA LEU A 137 21.45 -10.66 23.35
C LEU A 137 21.25 -10.77 21.82
N VAL A 138 22.17 -11.43 21.14
CA VAL A 138 22.07 -11.65 19.69
C VAL A 138 20.96 -12.64 19.37
N ALA A 139 20.81 -13.71 20.15
CA ALA A 139 19.76 -14.71 19.97
C ALA A 139 18.36 -14.10 20.19
N GLU A 140 18.19 -13.31 21.24
CA GLU A 140 16.95 -12.57 21.52
C GLU A 140 16.59 -11.60 20.39
N ASN A 141 17.56 -10.82 19.90
CA ASN A 141 17.32 -9.92 18.78
C ASN A 141 16.99 -10.66 17.48
N ALA A 142 17.43 -11.89 17.30
CA ALA A 142 17.17 -12.72 16.14
C ALA A 142 15.77 -13.35 16.16
N GLU A 143 15.09 -13.38 17.30
CA GLU A 143 13.80 -14.01 17.47
C GLU A 143 12.75 -13.43 16.49
N GLY A 144 12.05 -14.33 15.81
CA GLY A 144 11.05 -13.96 14.79
C GLY A 144 11.61 -13.35 13.50
N LYS A 145 12.93 -13.17 13.38
CA LYS A 145 13.60 -12.55 12.22
C LYS A 145 14.47 -13.53 11.46
N THR A 146 15.28 -14.34 12.18
CA THR A 146 16.19 -15.32 11.58
C THR A 146 16.42 -16.51 12.50
N ASN A 147 17.02 -17.59 11.94
CA ASN A 147 17.36 -18.77 12.72
C ASN A 147 18.67 -18.53 13.49
N ALA A 148 18.62 -18.74 14.83
CA ALA A 148 19.75 -18.62 15.74
C ALA A 148 20.20 -19.99 16.31
N ALA A 149 19.75 -21.12 15.75
CA ALA A 149 20.03 -22.47 16.29
C ALA A 149 21.53 -22.77 16.42
N GLU A 150 22.34 -22.37 15.45
CA GLU A 150 23.79 -22.53 15.46
C GLU A 150 24.44 -21.78 16.64
N LEU A 151 24.00 -20.55 16.89
CA LEU A 151 24.47 -19.76 18.04
C LEU A 151 24.03 -20.40 19.36
N THR A 152 22.78 -20.83 19.46
CA THR A 152 22.25 -21.50 20.64
C THR A 152 23.03 -22.79 20.95
N GLN A 153 23.36 -23.57 19.93
CA GLN A 153 24.19 -24.77 20.06
C GLN A 153 25.60 -24.44 20.51
N SER A 154 26.24 -23.41 19.94
CA SER A 154 27.59 -22.97 20.35
C SER A 154 27.60 -22.49 21.79
N MET A 155 26.59 -21.75 22.23
CA MET A 155 26.42 -21.29 23.61
C MET A 155 26.22 -22.48 24.58
N ALA A 156 25.43 -23.46 24.20
CA ALA A 156 25.24 -24.68 25.00
C ALA A 156 26.56 -25.45 25.20
N GLN A 157 27.40 -25.54 24.19
CA GLN A 157 28.71 -26.15 24.28
C GLN A 157 29.67 -25.35 25.18
N LEU A 158 29.47 -24.03 25.29
CA LEU A 158 30.28 -23.16 26.14
C LEU A 158 29.77 -23.08 27.59
N ALA A 159 28.53 -23.51 27.87
CA ALA A 159 27.87 -23.30 29.15
C ALA A 159 28.70 -23.85 30.36
N ASP A 160 29.29 -25.04 30.20
CA ASP A 160 30.11 -25.68 31.23
C ASP A 160 31.60 -25.30 31.15
N TYR A 161 31.93 -24.07 30.71
CA TYR A 161 33.29 -23.63 30.47
C TYR A 161 34.25 -23.83 31.65
N ARG A 162 33.73 -23.79 32.89
CA ARG A 162 34.53 -23.96 34.11
C ARG A 162 35.18 -25.35 34.26
N THR A 163 34.58 -26.35 33.60
CA THR A 163 35.08 -27.76 33.65
C THR A 163 36.08 -28.05 32.53
N LEU A 164 36.22 -27.15 31.56
CA LEU A 164 37.04 -27.35 30.38
C LEU A 164 38.45 -26.82 30.55
N ALA A 165 39.43 -27.35 29.79
CA ALA A 165 40.74 -26.76 29.69
C ALA A 165 40.69 -25.34 29.11
N PRO A 166 41.52 -24.39 29.54
CA PRO A 166 41.48 -23.00 29.07
C PRO A 166 41.54 -22.86 27.55
N ASP A 167 42.37 -23.61 26.86
CA ASP A 167 42.50 -23.58 25.40
C ASP A 167 41.19 -24.03 24.71
N THR A 168 40.53 -25.04 25.27
CA THR A 168 39.21 -25.51 24.79
C THR A 168 38.13 -24.42 25.01
N VAL A 169 38.17 -23.72 26.14
CA VAL A 169 37.27 -22.59 26.40
C VAL A 169 37.46 -21.50 25.34
N ILE A 170 38.70 -21.09 25.05
CA ILE A 170 38.98 -20.07 24.02
C ILE A 170 38.50 -20.50 22.64
N GLN A 171 38.71 -21.78 22.27
CA GLN A 171 38.17 -22.31 21.00
C GLN A 171 36.64 -22.17 20.90
N ARG A 172 35.93 -22.54 21.99
CA ARG A 172 34.45 -22.46 22.05
C ARG A 172 33.97 -21.02 22.13
N VAL A 173 34.71 -20.12 22.79
CA VAL A 173 34.44 -18.67 22.77
C VAL A 173 34.49 -18.15 21.33
N ASN A 174 35.55 -18.46 20.59
CA ASN A 174 35.70 -18.02 19.20
C ASN A 174 34.58 -18.59 18.31
N ALA A 175 34.21 -19.85 18.48
CA ALA A 175 33.08 -20.46 17.77
C ALA A 175 31.75 -19.74 18.10
N THR A 176 31.49 -19.43 19.36
CA THR A 176 30.26 -18.72 19.79
C THR A 176 30.23 -17.30 19.26
N GLN A 177 31.37 -16.59 19.26
CA GLN A 177 31.47 -15.24 18.70
C GLN A 177 31.23 -15.25 17.19
N SER A 178 31.83 -16.19 16.45
CA SER A 178 31.60 -16.34 15.01
C SER A 178 30.13 -16.63 14.69
N ALA A 179 29.50 -17.51 15.45
CA ALA A 179 28.06 -17.80 15.31
C ALA A 179 27.20 -16.56 15.64
N ALA A 180 27.56 -15.78 16.67
CA ALA A 180 26.88 -14.55 17.03
C ALA A 180 26.99 -13.49 15.93
N GLN A 181 28.17 -13.31 15.35
CA GLN A 181 28.40 -12.41 14.21
C GLN A 181 27.54 -12.81 12.99
N ALA A 182 27.53 -14.11 12.65
CA ALA A 182 26.75 -14.64 11.53
C ALA A 182 25.22 -14.45 11.74
N VAL A 183 24.73 -14.70 12.94
CA VAL A 183 23.33 -14.47 13.31
C VAL A 183 23.00 -12.98 13.28
N GLY A 184 23.86 -12.13 13.84
CA GLY A 184 23.70 -10.67 13.85
C GLY A 184 23.60 -10.10 12.44
N ALA A 185 24.48 -10.51 11.54
CA ALA A 185 24.45 -10.09 10.13
C ALA A 185 23.15 -10.52 9.44
N ARG A 186 22.72 -11.79 9.62
CA ARG A 186 21.45 -12.29 9.07
C ARG A 186 20.24 -11.53 9.63
N THR A 187 20.26 -11.19 10.92
CA THR A 187 19.19 -10.43 11.60
C THR A 187 19.08 -9.00 11.03
N THR A 188 20.22 -8.34 10.81
CA THR A 188 20.24 -7.00 10.20
C THR A 188 19.60 -7.02 8.80
N VAL A 189 19.98 -7.98 7.96
CA VAL A 189 19.40 -8.13 6.62
C VAL A 189 17.90 -8.43 6.68
N ALA A 190 17.49 -9.34 7.58
CA ALA A 190 16.09 -9.69 7.77
C ALA A 190 15.25 -8.49 8.22
N THR A 191 15.77 -7.70 9.17
CA THR A 191 15.10 -6.47 9.65
C THR A 191 14.95 -5.45 8.52
N ALA A 192 16.00 -5.18 7.76
CA ALA A 192 15.95 -4.27 6.62
C ALA A 192 14.92 -4.74 5.57
N ARG A 193 14.84 -6.04 5.32
CA ARG A 193 13.85 -6.61 4.39
C ARG A 193 12.41 -6.45 4.90
N ILE A 194 12.17 -6.68 6.19
CA ILE A 194 10.85 -6.50 6.81
C ILE A 194 10.40 -5.04 6.68
N GLU A 195 11.25 -4.08 6.98
CA GLU A 195 10.92 -2.65 6.85
C GLU A 195 10.71 -2.24 5.39
N ALA A 196 11.49 -2.76 4.45
CA ALA A 196 11.30 -2.49 3.02
C ALA A 196 9.94 -3.02 2.52
N ILE A 197 9.55 -4.24 2.93
CA ILE A 197 8.23 -4.82 2.60
C ILE A 197 7.10 -3.98 3.21
N LYS A 198 7.25 -3.55 4.45
CA LYS A 198 6.27 -2.69 5.13
C LYS A 198 6.08 -1.37 4.38
N THR A 199 7.17 -0.68 4.07
CA THR A 199 7.14 0.57 3.30
C THR A 199 6.51 0.40 1.91
N ALA A 200 6.84 -0.70 1.22
CA ALA A 200 6.25 -1.00 -0.08
C ALA A 200 4.73 -1.25 0.01
N ASN A 201 4.27 -1.96 1.05
CA ASN A 201 2.86 -2.20 1.28
C ASN A 201 2.09 -0.93 1.65
N GLU A 202 2.68 -0.06 2.47
CA GLU A 202 2.10 1.26 2.80
C GLU A 202 1.97 2.13 1.55
N LYS A 203 3.01 2.19 0.72
CA LYS A 203 2.99 2.93 -0.56
C LYS A 203 1.93 2.37 -1.52
N LYS A 204 1.82 1.04 -1.63
CA LYS A 204 0.78 0.40 -2.44
C LYS A 204 -0.62 0.77 -1.93
N ALA A 205 -0.86 0.73 -0.63
CA ALA A 205 -2.13 1.11 -0.03
C ALA A 205 -2.49 2.59 -0.29
N GLN A 206 -1.48 3.49 -0.26
CA GLN A 206 -1.67 4.91 -0.58
C GLN A 206 -2.06 5.11 -2.05
N ILE A 207 -1.40 4.41 -2.99
CA ILE A 207 -1.72 4.48 -4.42
C ILE A 207 -3.15 3.99 -4.68
N GLU A 208 -3.57 2.88 -4.08
CA GLU A 208 -4.94 2.39 -4.23
C GLU A 208 -5.97 3.37 -3.64
N ALA A 209 -5.71 3.91 -2.44
CA ALA A 209 -6.58 4.92 -1.84
C ALA A 209 -6.68 6.20 -2.69
N GLN A 210 -5.57 6.62 -3.32
CA GLN A 210 -5.57 7.76 -4.23
C GLN A 210 -6.40 7.48 -5.48
N LYS A 211 -6.27 6.30 -6.10
CA LYS A 211 -7.09 5.89 -7.24
C LYS A 211 -8.58 5.87 -6.91
N ASP A 212 -8.93 5.31 -5.75
CA ASP A 212 -10.33 5.26 -5.30
C ASP A 212 -10.89 6.68 -5.08
N ALA A 213 -10.10 7.58 -4.53
CA ALA A 213 -10.48 8.97 -4.33
C ALA A 213 -10.63 9.71 -5.68
N ASP A 214 -9.73 9.45 -6.63
CA ASP A 214 -9.80 10.04 -7.99
C ASP A 214 -11.03 9.52 -8.75
N ALA A 215 -11.31 8.23 -8.69
CA ALA A 215 -12.50 7.63 -9.28
C ALA A 215 -13.79 8.19 -8.65
N ALA A 216 -13.81 8.38 -7.34
CA ALA A 216 -14.96 8.99 -6.66
C ALA A 216 -15.17 10.45 -7.07
N ARG A 217 -14.09 11.24 -7.20
CA ARG A 217 -14.16 12.64 -7.69
C ARG A 217 -14.67 12.68 -9.13
N GLN A 218 -14.17 11.80 -9.99
CA GLN A 218 -14.63 11.73 -11.37
C GLN A 218 -16.10 11.32 -11.46
N ALA A 219 -16.53 10.34 -10.67
CA ALA A 219 -17.93 9.93 -10.61
C ALA A 219 -18.84 11.07 -10.13
N ALA A 220 -18.42 11.84 -9.13
CA ALA A 220 -19.17 13.01 -8.66
C ALA A 220 -19.24 14.11 -9.71
N ALA A 221 -18.16 14.38 -10.44
CA ALA A 221 -18.10 15.35 -11.52
C ALA A 221 -18.97 14.95 -12.74
N ASN A 222 -19.18 13.67 -12.94
CA ASN A 222 -19.98 13.13 -14.06
C ASN A 222 -21.48 13.10 -13.78
N THR A 223 -21.96 13.55 -12.61
CA THR A 223 -23.40 13.67 -12.36
C THR A 223 -24.01 14.79 -13.22
N PRO A 224 -25.29 14.68 -13.68
CA PRO A 224 -25.93 15.73 -14.47
C PRO A 224 -25.86 17.11 -13.82
N ALA A 225 -26.07 17.21 -12.51
CA ALA A 225 -25.99 18.48 -11.78
C ALA A 225 -24.58 19.07 -11.79
N ALA A 226 -23.54 18.26 -11.58
CA ALA A 226 -22.15 18.70 -11.63
C ALA A 226 -21.72 19.08 -13.05
N ALA A 227 -22.18 18.33 -14.05
CA ALA A 227 -21.97 18.63 -15.47
C ALA A 227 -22.58 20.00 -15.85
N GLN A 228 -23.80 20.28 -15.43
CA GLN A 228 -24.46 21.58 -15.63
C GLN A 228 -23.67 22.72 -14.94
N ALA A 229 -23.26 22.53 -13.68
CA ALA A 229 -22.45 23.53 -12.97
C ALA A 229 -21.10 23.79 -13.65
N THR A 230 -20.48 22.73 -14.20
CA THR A 230 -19.24 22.83 -14.98
C THR A 230 -19.45 23.58 -16.28
N ALA A 231 -20.51 23.26 -17.03
CA ALA A 231 -20.86 23.96 -18.26
C ALA A 231 -21.11 25.45 -18.01
N GLN A 232 -21.87 25.80 -16.96
CA GLN A 232 -22.15 27.20 -16.63
C GLN A 232 -20.87 27.99 -16.35
N LYS A 233 -19.91 27.41 -15.60
CA LYS A 233 -18.62 28.05 -15.34
C LYS A 233 -17.79 28.24 -16.62
N LEU A 234 -17.73 27.23 -17.48
CA LEU A 234 -16.99 27.28 -18.74
C LEU A 234 -17.60 28.28 -19.69
N MET A 235 -18.92 28.34 -19.81
CA MET A 235 -19.65 29.29 -20.61
C MET A 235 -19.32 30.74 -20.22
N ALA A 236 -19.38 31.06 -18.94
CA ALA A 236 -19.06 32.39 -18.43
C ALA A 236 -17.59 32.76 -18.64
N SER A 237 -16.66 31.83 -18.34
CA SER A 237 -15.22 32.12 -18.34
C SER A 237 -14.58 32.09 -19.74
N GLN A 238 -15.05 31.23 -20.65
CA GLN A 238 -14.41 31.05 -21.96
C GLN A 238 -15.15 31.70 -23.09
N TYR A 239 -16.48 31.88 -22.96
CA TYR A 239 -17.32 32.35 -24.07
C TYR A 239 -18.06 33.65 -23.72
N GLY A 240 -18.07 34.11 -22.46
CA GLY A 240 -18.85 35.26 -22.04
C GLY A 240 -20.37 35.05 -22.11
N TRP A 241 -20.82 33.80 -22.18
CA TRP A 241 -22.24 33.45 -22.22
C TRP A 241 -22.86 33.47 -20.83
N GLY A 242 -23.91 34.22 -20.68
CA GLY A 242 -24.63 34.42 -19.42
C GLY A 242 -25.70 33.35 -19.13
N SER A 243 -26.55 33.63 -18.14
CA SER A 243 -27.60 32.73 -17.65
C SER A 243 -28.69 32.43 -18.68
N ASP A 244 -28.98 33.37 -19.56
CA ASP A 244 -29.91 33.19 -20.69
C ASP A 244 -29.42 32.10 -21.64
N GLN A 245 -28.17 32.18 -22.07
CA GLN A 245 -27.53 31.16 -22.91
C GLN A 245 -27.42 29.80 -22.20
N PHE A 246 -27.17 29.80 -20.88
CA PHE A 246 -27.16 28.58 -20.11
C PHE A 246 -28.53 27.89 -20.06
N SER A 247 -29.63 28.65 -19.96
CA SER A 247 -30.97 28.09 -20.00
C SER A 247 -31.26 27.36 -21.31
N CYS A 248 -30.82 27.95 -22.45
CA CYS A 248 -30.93 27.31 -23.76
C CYS A 248 -30.06 26.02 -23.83
N LEU A 249 -28.86 26.04 -23.30
CA LEU A 249 -27.99 24.86 -23.25
C LEU A 249 -28.59 23.73 -22.40
N VAL A 250 -29.20 24.08 -21.29
CA VAL A 250 -29.88 23.08 -20.41
C VAL A 250 -30.99 22.39 -21.19
N ASN A 251 -31.84 23.16 -21.93
CA ASN A 251 -32.89 22.58 -22.74
C ASN A 251 -32.34 21.70 -23.86
N LEU A 252 -31.32 22.17 -24.57
CA LEU A 252 -30.69 21.41 -25.64
C LEU A 252 -30.13 20.09 -25.18
N TRP A 253 -29.28 20.08 -24.16
CA TRP A 253 -28.65 18.86 -23.72
C TRP A 253 -29.55 17.97 -22.83
N ASN A 254 -30.65 18.50 -22.29
CA ASN A 254 -31.73 17.66 -21.74
C ASN A 254 -32.41 16.85 -22.87
N LYS A 255 -32.67 17.47 -24.01
CA LYS A 255 -33.26 16.81 -25.18
C LYS A 255 -32.31 15.76 -25.77
N GLU A 256 -31.00 16.02 -25.82
CA GLU A 256 -30.00 15.14 -26.41
C GLU A 256 -29.70 13.91 -25.54
N SER A 257 -29.45 14.09 -24.25
CA SER A 257 -28.90 13.03 -23.40
C SER A 257 -29.42 13.03 -21.96
N GLY A 258 -30.19 14.04 -21.55
CA GLY A 258 -30.45 14.32 -20.13
C GLY A 258 -29.18 14.60 -19.33
N TRP A 259 -28.17 15.20 -19.96
CA TRP A 259 -26.84 15.45 -19.37
C TRP A 259 -26.10 14.17 -18.98
N ASN A 260 -26.45 13.03 -19.59
CA ASN A 260 -25.82 11.75 -19.32
C ASN A 260 -24.58 11.57 -20.19
N TYR A 261 -23.41 11.61 -19.58
CA TYR A 261 -22.14 11.41 -20.29
C TYR A 261 -21.98 10.00 -20.89
N LYS A 262 -22.78 9.02 -20.45
CA LYS A 262 -22.84 7.65 -20.99
C LYS A 262 -23.91 7.45 -22.04
N ALA A 263 -24.66 8.51 -22.39
CA ALA A 263 -25.69 8.36 -23.40
C ALA A 263 -25.10 7.87 -24.73
N TYR A 264 -25.78 6.92 -25.34
CA TYR A 264 -25.41 6.34 -26.62
C TYR A 264 -26.66 5.96 -27.37
N ASN A 265 -26.76 6.29 -28.66
CA ASN A 265 -27.88 5.90 -29.48
C ASN A 265 -27.44 4.94 -30.61
N ALA A 266 -28.43 4.32 -31.27
CA ALA A 266 -28.19 3.33 -32.34
C ALA A 266 -27.42 3.90 -33.55
N SER A 267 -27.45 5.23 -33.76
CA SER A 267 -26.69 5.89 -34.83
C SER A 267 -25.21 6.12 -34.46
N GLY A 268 -24.83 5.87 -33.19
CA GLY A 268 -23.48 6.09 -32.70
C GLY A 268 -23.22 7.45 -32.07
N ALA A 269 -24.26 8.29 -31.90
CA ALA A 269 -24.13 9.54 -31.16
C ALA A 269 -23.88 9.26 -29.67
N THR A 270 -22.97 10.01 -29.07
CA THR A 270 -22.39 9.67 -27.76
C THR A 270 -22.31 10.89 -26.85
N GLY A 271 -22.59 10.64 -25.57
CA GLY A 271 -22.32 11.54 -24.46
C GLY A 271 -23.30 12.69 -24.31
N ILE A 272 -22.94 13.68 -23.50
CA ILE A 272 -23.77 14.83 -23.18
C ILE A 272 -24.21 15.57 -24.45
N PRO A 273 -23.30 15.93 -25.41
CA PRO A 273 -23.67 16.65 -26.62
C PRO A 273 -24.14 15.76 -27.77
N GLN A 274 -24.25 14.44 -27.59
CA GLN A 274 -24.56 13.48 -28.64
C GLN A 274 -23.68 13.61 -29.88
N ALA A 275 -22.38 13.71 -29.66
CA ALA A 275 -21.39 13.79 -30.73
C ALA A 275 -21.41 12.56 -31.64
N LEU A 276 -21.42 12.79 -33.00
CA LEU A 276 -21.42 11.71 -34.00
C LEU A 276 -20.28 11.84 -35.00
N PRO A 277 -19.30 10.94 -35.07
CA PRO A 277 -19.04 9.91 -34.07
C PRO A 277 -18.54 10.50 -32.75
N GLY A 278 -18.73 9.78 -31.62
CA GLY A 278 -18.30 10.22 -30.30
C GLY A 278 -16.79 10.47 -30.20
N SER A 279 -15.99 9.77 -31.02
CA SER A 279 -14.53 9.93 -31.06
C SER A 279 -14.06 11.34 -31.49
N LYS A 280 -14.92 12.19 -32.06
CA LYS A 280 -14.59 13.60 -32.29
C LYS A 280 -14.19 14.33 -31.01
N MET A 281 -14.75 13.94 -29.86
CA MET A 281 -14.44 14.53 -28.56
C MET A 281 -13.01 14.24 -28.08
N SER A 282 -12.31 13.27 -28.71
CA SER A 282 -10.89 13.01 -28.44
C SER A 282 -9.96 14.16 -28.83
N SER A 283 -10.43 15.11 -29.64
CA SER A 283 -9.71 16.36 -29.94
C SER A 283 -9.51 17.26 -28.71
N VAL A 284 -10.30 17.05 -27.63
CA VAL A 284 -10.14 17.75 -26.35
C VAL A 284 -9.23 16.95 -25.42
N ALA A 285 -9.56 15.67 -25.16
CA ALA A 285 -8.74 14.78 -24.35
C ALA A 285 -9.08 13.29 -24.59
N SER A 286 -8.15 12.40 -24.29
CA SER A 286 -8.31 10.95 -24.52
C SER A 286 -9.35 10.29 -23.60
N ASP A 287 -9.74 10.94 -22.51
CA ASP A 287 -10.70 10.45 -21.52
C ASP A 287 -12.17 10.79 -21.85
N TRP A 288 -12.44 11.29 -23.05
CA TRP A 288 -13.75 11.75 -23.50
C TRP A 288 -14.90 10.76 -23.26
N ALA A 289 -14.63 9.46 -23.31
CA ALA A 289 -15.65 8.44 -23.10
C ALA A 289 -16.12 8.34 -21.65
N THR A 290 -15.31 8.81 -20.70
CA THR A 290 -15.53 8.65 -19.26
C THR A 290 -15.57 9.96 -18.48
N ASN A 291 -15.37 11.10 -19.14
CA ASN A 291 -15.25 12.41 -18.50
C ASN A 291 -16.26 13.40 -19.07
N ALA A 292 -17.28 13.73 -18.28
CA ALA A 292 -18.30 14.71 -18.64
C ALA A 292 -17.70 16.09 -18.97
N THR A 293 -16.66 16.52 -18.25
CA THR A 293 -16.01 17.82 -18.50
C THR A 293 -15.41 17.88 -19.90
N THR A 294 -14.72 16.83 -20.35
CA THR A 294 -14.17 16.72 -21.70
C THR A 294 -15.26 16.82 -22.77
N GLN A 295 -16.39 16.15 -22.55
CA GLN A 295 -17.55 16.21 -23.46
C GLN A 295 -18.18 17.61 -23.51
N ILE A 296 -18.30 18.28 -22.36
CA ILE A 296 -18.82 19.64 -22.25
C ILE A 296 -17.93 20.62 -23.00
N ILE A 297 -16.62 20.57 -22.80
CA ILE A 297 -15.65 21.44 -23.49
C ILE A 297 -15.80 21.28 -24.99
N TRP A 298 -15.85 20.04 -25.48
CA TRP A 298 -16.03 19.77 -26.90
C TRP A 298 -17.37 20.32 -27.43
N GLY A 299 -18.46 20.03 -26.70
CA GLY A 299 -19.81 20.43 -27.11
C GLY A 299 -20.00 21.96 -27.16
N LEU A 300 -19.44 22.69 -26.17
CA LEU A 300 -19.46 24.15 -26.18
C LEU A 300 -18.67 24.72 -27.36
N GLY A 301 -17.49 24.14 -27.65
CA GLY A 301 -16.71 24.53 -28.85
C GLY A 301 -17.45 24.24 -30.17
N TYR A 302 -18.14 23.10 -30.24
CA TYR A 302 -18.98 22.76 -31.40
C TYR A 302 -20.14 23.75 -31.60
N ILE A 303 -20.86 24.11 -30.50
CA ILE A 303 -21.93 25.08 -30.51
C ILE A 303 -21.42 26.46 -31.00
N GLN A 304 -20.28 26.90 -30.47
CA GLN A 304 -19.69 28.17 -30.89
C GLN A 304 -19.33 28.16 -32.37
N GLY A 305 -18.68 27.10 -32.85
CA GLY A 305 -18.23 27.02 -34.24
C GLY A 305 -19.36 26.86 -35.26
N SER A 306 -20.45 26.18 -34.90
CA SER A 306 -21.53 25.85 -35.82
C SER A 306 -22.73 26.78 -35.72
N TYR A 307 -23.03 27.30 -34.52
CA TYR A 307 -24.23 28.06 -34.22
C TYR A 307 -23.97 29.46 -33.63
N GLY A 308 -22.77 29.72 -33.19
CA GLY A 308 -22.37 30.94 -32.50
C GLY A 308 -22.79 31.00 -31.04
N THR A 309 -24.00 30.55 -30.65
CA THR A 309 -24.49 30.57 -29.27
C THR A 309 -25.38 29.36 -28.94
N PRO A 310 -25.51 29.02 -27.67
CA PRO A 310 -26.43 27.97 -27.22
C PRO A 310 -27.88 28.17 -27.57
N CYS A 311 -28.38 29.41 -27.51
CA CYS A 311 -29.77 29.69 -27.88
C CYS A 311 -30.01 29.53 -29.40
N ALA A 312 -29.04 29.85 -30.24
CA ALA A 312 -29.15 29.58 -31.67
C ALA A 312 -29.12 28.07 -31.97
N ALA A 313 -28.28 27.29 -31.27
CA ALA A 313 -28.26 25.84 -31.38
C ALA A 313 -29.59 25.23 -30.91
N TRP A 314 -30.17 25.71 -29.81
CA TRP A 314 -31.45 25.26 -29.28
C TRP A 314 -32.58 25.57 -30.30
N ALA A 315 -32.69 26.77 -30.79
CA ALA A 315 -33.68 27.14 -31.82
C ALA A 315 -33.57 26.26 -33.06
N HIS A 316 -32.34 25.95 -33.51
CA HIS A 316 -32.13 25.03 -34.62
C HIS A 316 -32.61 23.61 -34.28
N SER A 317 -32.31 23.11 -33.08
CA SER A 317 -32.76 21.80 -32.64
C SER A 317 -34.30 21.71 -32.50
N GLU A 318 -34.98 22.78 -32.09
CA GLU A 318 -36.43 22.81 -32.02
C GLU A 318 -37.05 22.73 -33.42
N ALA A 319 -36.48 23.45 -34.39
CA ALA A 319 -36.98 23.50 -35.76
C ALA A 319 -36.70 22.24 -36.57
N ASN A 320 -35.55 21.56 -36.33
CA ASN A 320 -35.03 20.51 -37.22
C ASN A 320 -34.88 19.15 -36.53
N ASN A 321 -35.04 19.05 -35.20
CA ASN A 321 -34.82 17.85 -34.37
C ASN A 321 -33.38 17.32 -34.38
N TRP A 322 -32.39 18.17 -34.71
CA TRP A 322 -30.95 17.93 -34.63
C TRP A 322 -30.21 19.25 -34.48
N TYR A 323 -28.94 19.21 -34.07
CA TYR A 323 -28.05 20.36 -34.03
C TYR A 323 -26.60 19.95 -34.30
#